data_048c2c657e3fb6b58135c476986729b6
#
_entry.id   048c2c657e3fb6b58135c476986729b6
#
_cell.length_a   1.000
_cell.length_b   1.000
_cell.length_c   1.000
_cell.angle_alpha   90.00
_cell.angle_beta   90.00
_cell.angle_gamma   90.00
#
_symmetry.space_group_name_H-M   'P 1'
#
loop_
_entity.id
_entity.type
_entity.pdbx_description
1 polymer ?
#
loop_
_entity_poly.entity_id
_entity_poly.type
_entity_poly.pdbx_seq_one_letter_code
_entity_poly.pdbx_strand_id
1 'polypeptide(L)'
;MRSNNETLRTQKNSLARLLATEDLVIEHKKVPTAYFEPDTRKLVCPILKDEMSNQLYDLFMGHEVGHALITPADGWHDAICDKGATYKGYLNVLEDIRIEKHIKNKYAGLRRIFYDAYKELHVDLDFFGVKNYDVNKLCLL
;
A
#
# COMPACT_ATOMS: atom_id res chain seq x y z
N MET A 1 8.27 27.56 -1.40
CA MET A 1 7.52 26.35 -1.77
C MET A 1 8.33 25.02 -1.70
N ARG A 2 9.66 25.02 -1.91
CA ARG A 2 10.49 23.78 -1.74
C ARG A 2 10.56 23.23 -0.30
N SER A 3 10.46 24.08 0.71
CA SER A 3 10.59 23.69 2.13
C SER A 3 9.44 22.80 2.64
N ASN A 4 8.20 23.00 2.21
CA ASN A 4 7.05 22.21 2.68
C ASN A 4 7.10 20.73 2.18
N ASN A 5 7.53 20.51 0.93
CA ASN A 5 7.62 19.16 0.38
C ASN A 5 8.74 18.33 1.01
N GLU A 6 9.87 18.95 1.37
CA GLU A 6 10.96 18.26 2.07
C GLU A 6 10.57 17.89 3.50
N THR A 7 9.92 18.78 4.21
CA THR A 7 9.42 18.52 5.58
C THR A 7 8.38 17.40 5.58
N LEU A 8 7.44 17.42 4.62
CA LEU A 8 6.43 16.37 4.47
C LEU A 8 7.06 15.02 4.16
N ARG A 9 8.04 14.96 3.24
CA ARG A 9 8.79 13.73 2.93
C ARG A 9 9.51 13.17 4.15
N THR A 10 10.16 14.03 4.93
CA THR A 10 10.86 13.62 6.15
C THR A 10 9.89 13.05 7.18
N GLN A 11 8.72 13.67 7.34
CA GLN A 11 7.68 13.15 8.25
C GLN A 11 7.12 11.81 7.79
N LYS A 12 6.85 11.64 6.49
CA LYS A 12 6.36 10.37 5.92
C LYS A 12 7.40 9.24 6.05
N ASN A 13 8.67 9.54 5.81
CA ASN A 13 9.74 8.56 6.02
C ASN A 13 9.84 8.15 7.49
N SER A 14 9.69 9.09 8.41
CA SER A 14 9.70 8.80 9.84
C SER A 14 8.51 7.93 10.25
N LEU A 15 7.32 8.20 9.69
CA LEU A 15 6.13 7.39 9.92
C LEU A 15 6.33 5.95 9.43
N ALA A 16 6.83 5.77 8.21
CA ALA A 16 7.10 4.43 7.67
C ALA A 16 8.08 3.65 8.54
N ARG A 17 9.17 4.27 9.00
CA ARG A 17 10.14 3.64 9.91
C ARG A 17 9.53 3.27 11.25
N LEU A 18 8.74 4.16 11.84
CA LEU A 18 8.03 3.90 13.10
C LEU A 18 7.05 2.74 12.98
N LEU A 19 6.30 2.70 11.87
CA LEU A 19 5.34 1.62 11.62
C LEU A 19 6.03 0.28 11.36
N ALA A 20 7.13 0.30 10.62
CA ALA A 20 7.82 -0.93 10.23
C ALA A 20 8.60 -1.60 11.36
N THR A 21 8.91 -0.94 12.46
CA THR A 21 9.78 -1.46 13.57
C THR A 21 11.12 -2.03 13.09
N GLU A 22 11.42 -1.92 11.81
CA GLU A 22 12.62 -2.39 11.13
C GLU A 22 13.34 -1.23 10.45
N ASP A 23 14.64 -1.38 10.22
CA ASP A 23 15.39 -0.37 9.48
C ASP A 23 15.13 -0.56 7.98
N LEU A 24 14.18 0.20 7.45
CA LEU A 24 13.83 0.20 6.03
C LEU A 24 14.65 1.23 5.28
N VAL A 25 15.09 0.87 4.08
CA VAL A 25 15.62 1.82 3.11
C VAL A 25 14.45 2.41 2.32
N ILE A 26 14.18 3.70 2.53
CA ILE A 26 13.08 4.39 1.84
C ILE A 26 13.65 5.18 0.67
N GLU A 27 13.19 4.84 -0.55
CA GLU A 27 13.56 5.54 -1.78
C GLU A 27 12.32 6.21 -2.39
N HIS A 28 12.50 7.44 -2.92
CA HIS A 28 11.46 8.12 -3.70
C HIS A 28 11.84 8.09 -5.17
N LYS A 29 10.97 7.47 -5.98
CA LYS A 29 11.16 7.33 -7.44
C LYS A 29 9.92 7.77 -8.21
N LYS A 30 10.08 8.00 -9.52
CA LYS A 30 8.95 8.20 -10.45
C LYS A 30 8.32 6.84 -10.76
N VAL A 31 7.46 6.38 -9.87
CA VAL A 31 6.70 5.13 -9.99
C VAL A 31 5.21 5.43 -9.84
N PRO A 32 4.32 4.64 -10.41
CA PRO A 32 2.87 4.89 -10.33
C PRO A 32 2.29 4.62 -8.95
N THR A 33 2.88 3.71 -8.20
CA THR A 33 2.46 3.31 -6.85
C THR A 33 3.67 2.99 -5.98
N ALA A 34 3.48 2.92 -4.67
CA ALA A 34 4.49 2.39 -3.77
C ALA A 34 4.61 0.86 -3.95
N TYR A 35 5.76 0.32 -3.63
CA TYR A 35 5.98 -1.12 -3.52
C TYR A 35 7.13 -1.43 -2.58
N PHE A 36 7.09 -2.63 -2.01
CA PHE A 36 8.11 -3.13 -1.11
C PHE A 36 8.92 -4.26 -1.75
N GLU A 37 10.23 -4.19 -1.64
CA GLU A 37 11.16 -5.23 -2.08
C GLU A 37 11.61 -6.05 -0.86
N PRO A 38 11.10 -7.28 -0.67
CA PRO A 38 11.40 -8.07 0.53
C PRO A 38 12.88 -8.38 0.71
N ASP A 39 13.57 -8.73 -0.37
CA ASP A 39 14.96 -9.19 -0.33
C ASP A 39 15.93 -8.08 0.11
N THR A 40 15.67 -6.85 -0.31
CA THR A 40 16.50 -5.67 0.00
C THR A 40 15.96 -4.85 1.16
N ARG A 41 14.79 -5.21 1.70
CA ARG A 41 14.03 -4.44 2.70
C ARG A 41 13.83 -2.97 2.30
N LYS A 42 13.63 -2.76 1.01
CA LYS A 42 13.51 -1.44 0.42
C LYS A 42 12.05 -1.09 0.15
N LEU A 43 11.61 0.04 0.69
CA LEU A 43 10.31 0.64 0.41
C LEU A 43 10.48 1.73 -0.65
N VAL A 44 9.95 1.50 -1.85
CA VAL A 44 9.95 2.47 -2.92
C VAL A 44 8.63 3.22 -2.91
N CYS A 45 8.71 4.53 -2.71
CA CYS A 45 7.55 5.41 -2.67
C CYS A 45 7.49 6.30 -3.92
N PRO A 46 6.31 6.60 -4.45
CA PRO A 46 6.18 7.56 -5.52
C PRO A 46 6.64 8.94 -5.08
N ILE A 47 7.26 9.66 -6.01
CA ILE A 47 7.46 11.10 -5.83
C ILE A 47 6.06 11.70 -5.89
N LEU A 48 5.64 12.33 -4.79
CA LEU A 48 4.35 13.01 -4.71
C LEU A 48 4.22 13.98 -5.90
N LYS A 49 3.22 13.73 -6.73
CA LYS A 49 2.70 14.76 -7.63
C LYS A 49 1.88 15.73 -6.78
N ASP A 50 1.84 16.99 -7.18
CA ASP A 50 1.03 18.00 -6.47
C ASP A 50 -0.47 17.64 -6.40
N GLU A 51 -0.90 16.68 -7.22
CA GLU A 51 -2.27 16.18 -7.34
C GLU A 51 -2.61 14.99 -6.42
N MET A 52 -1.62 14.34 -5.80
CA MET A 52 -1.87 13.20 -4.92
C MET A 52 -2.22 13.68 -3.50
N SER A 53 -3.38 13.27 -3.01
CA SER A 53 -3.79 13.59 -1.64
C SER A 53 -2.86 12.95 -0.60
N ASN A 54 -2.79 13.57 0.58
CA ASN A 54 -2.04 13.01 1.70
C ASN A 54 -2.61 11.66 2.15
N GLN A 55 -3.94 11.48 2.07
CA GLN A 55 -4.62 10.25 2.42
C GLN A 55 -4.21 9.09 1.51
N LEU A 56 -4.17 9.33 0.20
CA LEU A 56 -3.70 8.32 -0.75
C LEU A 56 -2.24 7.93 -0.53
N TYR A 57 -1.39 8.92 -0.25
CA TYR A 57 0.00 8.64 0.07
C TYR A 57 0.13 7.80 1.35
N ASP A 58 -0.62 8.15 2.39
CA ASP A 58 -0.62 7.41 3.67
C ASP A 58 -1.18 6.00 3.51
N LEU A 59 -2.19 5.80 2.63
CA LEU A 59 -2.68 4.48 2.26
C LEU A 59 -1.58 3.63 1.64
N PHE A 60 -0.92 4.13 0.59
CA PHE A 60 0.16 3.39 -0.08
C PHE A 60 1.30 3.08 0.87
N MET A 61 1.73 4.05 1.66
CA MET A 61 2.77 3.87 2.66
C MET A 61 2.38 2.81 3.71
N GLY A 62 1.18 2.91 4.26
CA GLY A 62 0.69 1.98 5.28
C GLY A 62 0.52 0.56 4.73
N HIS A 63 0.08 0.41 3.49
CA HIS A 63 -0.04 -0.86 2.79
C HIS A 63 1.33 -1.53 2.63
N GLU A 64 2.31 -0.83 2.09
CA GLU A 64 3.66 -1.38 1.87
C GLU A 64 4.40 -1.69 3.18
N VAL A 65 4.19 -0.87 4.21
CA VAL A 65 4.66 -1.20 5.57
C VAL A 65 3.99 -2.47 6.09
N GLY A 66 2.72 -2.68 5.76
CA GLY A 66 2.01 -3.94 6.04
C GLY A 66 2.73 -5.14 5.46
N HIS A 67 3.12 -5.08 4.19
CA HIS A 67 3.94 -6.13 3.56
C HIS A 67 5.29 -6.30 4.26
N ALA A 68 5.99 -5.21 4.54
CA ALA A 68 7.29 -5.25 5.22
C ALA A 68 7.25 -5.96 6.59
N LEU A 69 6.15 -5.81 7.32
CA LEU A 69 5.99 -6.37 8.66
C LEU A 69 5.44 -7.79 8.68
N ILE A 70 4.62 -8.16 7.71
CA ILE A 70 3.69 -9.29 7.86
C ILE A 70 3.85 -10.33 6.76
N THR A 71 4.23 -9.94 5.53
CA THR A 71 4.41 -10.88 4.43
C THR A 71 5.67 -11.71 4.66
N PRO A 72 5.57 -13.05 4.71
CA PRO A 72 6.73 -13.89 4.90
C PRO A 72 7.65 -13.81 3.68
N ALA A 73 8.95 -13.67 3.90
CA ALA A 73 9.94 -13.72 2.83
C ALA A 73 10.05 -15.16 2.27
N ASP A 74 10.06 -16.15 3.18
CA ASP A 74 10.17 -17.55 2.82
C ASP A 74 8.87 -18.11 2.24
N GLY A 75 8.97 -18.80 1.11
CA GLY A 75 7.85 -19.48 0.46
C GLY A 75 6.91 -18.60 -0.36
N TRP A 76 6.97 -17.27 -0.21
CA TRP A 76 6.13 -16.38 -1.00
C TRP A 76 6.45 -16.47 -2.49
N HIS A 77 7.73 -16.40 -2.83
CA HIS A 77 8.19 -16.48 -4.21
C HIS A 77 7.80 -17.83 -4.86
N ASP A 78 8.03 -18.93 -4.15
CA ASP A 78 7.71 -20.27 -4.65
C ASP A 78 6.21 -20.45 -4.86
N ALA A 79 5.39 -19.96 -3.93
CA ALA A 79 3.94 -20.04 -4.04
C ALA A 79 3.37 -19.30 -5.27
N ILE A 80 4.03 -18.22 -5.72
CA ILE A 80 3.56 -17.46 -6.88
C ILE A 80 4.15 -17.93 -8.21
N CYS A 81 5.31 -18.60 -8.21
CA CYS A 81 5.96 -19.04 -9.44
C CYS A 81 5.36 -20.31 -10.04
N ASP A 82 4.90 -21.26 -9.21
CA ASP A 82 4.51 -22.59 -9.65
C ASP A 82 3.11 -22.71 -10.30
N LYS A 83 2.22 -21.73 -10.08
CA LYS A 83 0.78 -21.88 -10.39
C LYS A 83 0.22 -20.89 -11.41
N GLY A 84 1.07 -20.08 -12.04
CA GLY A 84 0.67 -19.18 -13.12
C GLY A 84 0.09 -17.82 -12.66
N ALA A 85 -0.11 -16.91 -13.62
CA ALA A 85 -0.45 -15.50 -13.38
C ALA A 85 -1.79 -15.30 -12.66
N THR A 86 -2.80 -16.11 -12.98
CA THR A 86 -4.14 -16.01 -12.37
C THR A 86 -4.07 -16.35 -10.88
N TYR A 87 -3.38 -17.42 -10.52
CA TYR A 87 -3.19 -17.81 -9.12
C TYR A 87 -2.42 -16.74 -8.34
N LYS A 88 -1.35 -16.20 -8.94
CA LYS A 88 -0.59 -15.08 -8.38
C LYS A 88 -1.51 -13.89 -8.08
N GLY A 89 -2.40 -13.53 -9.02
CA GLY A 89 -3.34 -12.42 -8.83
C GLY A 89 -4.25 -12.63 -7.62
N TYR A 90 -4.85 -13.82 -7.49
CA TYR A 90 -5.69 -14.13 -6.32
C TYR A 90 -4.90 -14.13 -5.00
N LEU A 91 -3.69 -14.70 -5.02
CA LEU A 91 -2.86 -14.77 -3.83
C LEU A 91 -2.46 -13.35 -3.36
N ASN A 92 -2.11 -12.46 -4.30
CA ASN A 92 -1.83 -11.06 -3.97
C ASN A 92 -3.03 -10.39 -3.30
N VAL A 93 -4.23 -10.51 -3.87
CA VAL A 93 -5.45 -9.91 -3.29
C VAL A 93 -5.71 -10.44 -1.87
N LEU A 94 -5.56 -11.75 -1.64
CA LEU A 94 -5.74 -12.34 -0.31
C LEU A 94 -4.68 -11.85 0.67
N GLU A 95 -3.45 -11.72 0.22
CA GLU A 95 -2.37 -11.18 1.04
C GLU A 95 -2.59 -9.72 1.40
N ASP A 96 -3.02 -8.90 0.44
CA ASP A 96 -3.37 -7.48 0.68
C ASP A 96 -4.45 -7.35 1.75
N ILE A 97 -5.52 -8.15 1.65
CA ILE A 97 -6.57 -8.20 2.68
C ILE A 97 -6.00 -8.59 4.04
N ARG A 98 -5.12 -9.60 4.07
CA ARG A 98 -4.52 -10.11 5.29
C ARG A 98 -3.63 -9.07 5.96
N ILE A 99 -2.69 -8.48 5.21
CA ILE A 99 -1.75 -7.48 5.75
C ILE A 99 -2.47 -6.22 6.20
N GLU A 100 -3.44 -5.75 5.44
CA GLU A 100 -4.23 -4.58 5.82
C GLU A 100 -5.04 -4.79 7.09
N LYS A 101 -5.64 -5.97 7.25
CA LYS A 101 -6.33 -6.32 8.50
C LYS A 101 -5.38 -6.27 9.69
N HIS A 102 -4.19 -6.84 9.54
CA HIS A 102 -3.20 -6.86 10.62
C HIS A 102 -2.66 -5.48 10.95
N ILE A 103 -2.27 -4.68 9.94
CA ILE A 103 -1.70 -3.35 10.16
C ILE A 103 -2.74 -2.40 10.78
N LYS A 104 -4.01 -2.47 10.34
CA LYS A 104 -5.11 -1.70 10.91
C LYS A 104 -5.47 -2.12 12.35
N ASN A 105 -5.23 -3.36 12.72
CA ASN A 105 -5.41 -3.82 14.10
C ASN A 105 -4.22 -3.40 14.99
N LYS A 106 -3.02 -3.44 14.47
CA LYS A 106 -1.81 -3.01 15.18
C LYS A 106 -1.80 -1.48 15.39
N TYR A 107 -2.23 -0.72 14.39
CA TYR A 107 -2.22 0.74 14.38
C TYR A 107 -3.62 1.28 14.09
N ALA A 108 -4.43 1.44 15.13
CA ALA A 108 -5.85 1.81 15.01
C ALA A 108 -6.09 3.13 14.23
N GLY A 109 -5.15 4.07 14.29
CA GLY A 109 -5.22 5.33 13.54
C GLY A 109 -5.25 5.14 12.01
N LEU A 110 -4.66 4.06 11.50
CA LEU A 110 -4.68 3.77 10.07
C LEU A 110 -6.06 3.40 9.55
N ARG A 111 -6.99 2.94 10.39
CA ARG A 111 -8.35 2.56 9.94
C ARG A 111 -9.06 3.71 9.25
N ARG A 112 -8.98 4.91 9.83
CA ARG A 112 -9.62 6.09 9.26
C ARG A 112 -8.92 6.53 7.99
N ILE A 113 -7.59 6.54 7.99
CA ILE A 113 -6.77 6.91 6.82
C ILE A 113 -7.11 6.01 5.63
N PHE A 114 -7.13 4.68 5.84
CA PHE A 114 -7.49 3.71 4.80
C PHE A 114 -8.91 3.91 4.30
N TYR A 115 -9.88 4.12 5.20
CA TYR A 115 -11.26 4.37 4.82
C TYR A 115 -11.41 5.62 3.95
N ASP A 116 -10.83 6.74 4.37
CA ASP A 116 -10.92 8.00 3.66
C ASP A 116 -10.22 7.93 2.29
N ALA A 117 -9.06 7.27 2.22
CA ALA A 117 -8.32 7.07 0.97
C ALA A 117 -9.04 6.12 -0.01
N TYR A 118 -9.59 5.00 0.47
CA TYR A 118 -10.38 4.11 -0.39
C TYR A 118 -11.67 4.78 -0.88
N LYS A 119 -12.29 5.63 -0.07
CA LYS A 119 -13.43 6.44 -0.48
C LYS A 119 -13.03 7.40 -1.62
N GLU A 120 -11.90 8.07 -1.51
CA GLU A 120 -11.36 8.94 -2.57
C GLU A 120 -11.11 8.14 -3.85
N LEU A 121 -10.43 6.98 -3.77
CA LEU A 121 -10.18 6.11 -4.92
C LEU A 121 -11.47 5.65 -5.60
N HIS A 122 -12.49 5.29 -4.83
CA HIS A 122 -13.74 4.76 -5.37
C HIS A 122 -14.66 5.86 -5.89
N VAL A 123 -14.88 6.92 -5.10
CA VAL A 123 -15.90 7.93 -5.39
C VAL A 123 -15.38 9.03 -6.30
N ASP A 124 -14.19 9.55 -5.99
CA ASP A 124 -13.67 10.73 -6.66
C ASP A 124 -12.88 10.36 -7.93
N LEU A 125 -12.07 9.31 -7.85
CA LEU A 125 -11.18 8.92 -8.94
C LEU A 125 -11.73 7.77 -9.81
N ASP A 126 -12.80 7.09 -9.36
CA ASP A 126 -13.31 5.86 -10.02
C ASP A 126 -12.19 4.87 -10.41
N PHE A 127 -11.20 4.76 -9.55
CA PHE A 127 -9.98 4.00 -9.79
C PHE A 127 -10.27 2.52 -10.13
N PHE A 128 -11.29 1.96 -9.49
CA PHE A 128 -11.67 0.56 -9.69
C PHE A 128 -12.62 0.36 -10.88
N GLY A 129 -13.09 1.45 -11.53
CA GLY A 129 -14.02 1.38 -12.67
C GLY A 129 -15.39 0.77 -12.32
N VAL A 130 -15.77 0.78 -11.04
CA VAL A 130 -16.99 0.10 -10.55
C VAL A 130 -18.01 1.05 -9.92
N LYS A 131 -17.83 2.35 -10.11
CA LYS A 131 -18.69 3.38 -9.50
C LYS A 131 -20.18 3.19 -9.81
N ASN A 132 -20.49 2.67 -10.98
CA ASN A 132 -21.86 2.46 -11.47
C ASN A 132 -22.35 1.01 -11.31
N TYR A 133 -21.53 0.14 -10.68
CA TYR A 133 -21.89 -1.26 -10.45
C TYR A 133 -22.34 -1.47 -9.01
N ASP A 134 -23.35 -2.31 -8.83
CA ASP A 134 -23.69 -2.83 -7.51
C ASP A 134 -22.65 -3.88 -7.13
N VAL A 135 -21.72 -3.48 -6.24
CA VAL A 135 -20.63 -4.36 -5.80
C VAL A 135 -21.10 -5.66 -5.16
N ASN A 136 -22.35 -5.69 -4.64
CA ASN A 136 -22.92 -6.91 -4.07
C ASN A 136 -23.31 -7.93 -5.17
N LYS A 137 -23.36 -7.50 -6.42
CA LYS A 137 -23.63 -8.37 -7.58
C LYS A 137 -22.38 -8.75 -8.36
N LEU A 138 -21.23 -8.21 -7.99
CA LEU A 138 -19.96 -8.61 -8.58
C LEU A 138 -19.59 -9.98 -8.00
N CYS A 139 -19.68 -11.01 -8.83
CA CYS A 139 -19.11 -12.31 -8.48
C CYS A 139 -17.59 -12.16 -8.37
N LEU A 140 -17.02 -12.72 -7.33
CA LEU A 140 -15.58 -12.97 -7.24
C LEU A 140 -15.27 -14.12 -8.22
N LEU A 141 -15.03 -13.78 -9.49
CA LEU A 141 -14.62 -14.72 -10.53
C LEU A 141 -13.12 -14.81 -10.59
#